data_690e02d472f1f417aeaa54535fa64a41
#
_entry.id   690e02d472f1f417aeaa54535fa64a41
#
_cell.length_a   1.000
_cell.length_b   1.000
_cell.length_c   1.000
_cell.angle_alpha   90.00
_cell.angle_beta   90.00
_cell.angle_gamma   90.00
#
_symmetry.space_group_name_H-M   'P 1'
#
loop_
_entity.id
_entity.type
_entity.pdbx_description
1 polymer ?
#
loop_
_entity_poly.entity_id
_entity_poly.type
_entity_poly.pdbx_seq_one_letter_code
_entity_poly.pdbx_strand_id
1 'polypeptide(L)'
;HGIWIDRRPGREERVVVCDRAHHTLQYLTLDGKYLETLSGYGLPANLDSYKNLLLVPELHARVTLLGDNNKVVARLGDDVEGVVQQKKVNRGKPETWVAGKFVHPHDACFDNDGNIIVAEWVATGRVSRLKKVS
;
A
#
# COMPACT_ATOMS: atom_id res chain seq x y z
N HIS A 1 -8.48 -1.04 -8.92
CA HIS A 1 -7.31 -1.91 -9.11
C HIS A 1 -7.39 -3.11 -8.16
N GLY A 2 -6.86 -3.03 -6.95
CA GLY A 2 -7.00 -4.07 -5.95
C GLY A 2 -8.35 -4.01 -5.24
N ILE A 3 -8.80 -5.16 -4.72
CA ILE A 3 -10.04 -5.30 -3.96
C ILE A 3 -9.79 -6.21 -2.76
N TRP A 4 -10.39 -5.90 -1.62
CA TRP A 4 -10.22 -6.63 -0.38
C TRP A 4 -11.51 -6.62 0.44
N ILE A 5 -11.73 -7.65 1.24
CA ILE A 5 -12.75 -7.59 2.28
C ILE A 5 -12.07 -7.24 3.60
N ASP A 6 -12.33 -6.06 4.10
CA ASP A 6 -11.79 -5.59 5.37
C ASP A 6 -12.55 -6.25 6.52
N ARG A 7 -11.90 -7.24 7.15
CA ARG A 7 -12.41 -8.01 8.28
C ARG A 7 -11.64 -7.71 9.57
N ARG A 8 -10.98 -6.56 9.63
CA ARG A 8 -10.23 -6.21 10.83
C ARG A 8 -11.14 -6.21 12.07
N PRO A 9 -10.63 -6.63 13.23
CA PRO A 9 -11.45 -6.73 14.44
C PRO A 9 -12.12 -5.42 14.84
N GLY A 10 -13.29 -5.50 15.48
CA GLY A 10 -13.99 -4.34 16.04
C GLY A 10 -14.73 -3.48 15.02
N ARG A 11 -14.93 -3.97 13.80
CA ARG A 11 -15.66 -3.25 12.73
C ARG A 11 -16.54 -4.20 11.93
N GLU A 12 -17.55 -3.64 11.28
CA GLU A 12 -18.35 -4.36 10.32
C GLU A 12 -17.53 -4.68 9.07
N GLU A 13 -17.69 -5.87 8.49
CA GLU A 13 -17.04 -6.25 7.24
C GLU A 13 -17.45 -5.33 6.09
N ARG A 14 -16.49 -4.88 5.31
CA ARG A 14 -16.70 -3.98 4.17
C ARG A 14 -15.82 -4.37 3.01
N VAL A 15 -16.30 -4.09 1.81
CA VAL A 15 -15.45 -4.13 0.62
C VAL A 15 -14.65 -2.84 0.56
N VAL A 16 -13.34 -2.94 0.32
CA VAL A 16 -12.48 -1.82 0.03
C VAL A 16 -11.83 -2.00 -1.33
N VAL A 17 -11.86 -0.97 -2.16
CA VAL A 17 -11.35 -0.98 -3.53
C VAL A 17 -10.27 0.10 -3.67
N CYS A 18 -9.13 -0.30 -4.25
CA CYS A 18 -8.12 0.66 -4.68
C CYS A 18 -8.58 1.33 -5.98
N ASP A 19 -9.14 2.51 -5.88
CA ASP A 19 -9.44 3.36 -7.05
C ASP A 19 -8.16 4.11 -7.43
N ARG A 20 -7.27 3.36 -8.09
CA ARG A 20 -5.89 3.76 -8.33
C ARG A 20 -5.77 5.09 -9.05
N ALA A 21 -6.48 5.25 -10.16
CA ALA A 21 -6.39 6.44 -11.00
C ALA A 21 -6.88 7.71 -10.30
N HIS A 22 -7.77 7.57 -9.33
CA HIS A 22 -8.30 8.68 -8.54
C HIS A 22 -7.56 8.89 -7.21
N HIS A 23 -6.52 8.09 -6.93
CA HIS A 23 -5.72 8.21 -5.71
C HIS A 23 -6.53 8.01 -4.43
N THR A 24 -7.51 7.11 -4.45
CA THR A 24 -8.44 6.90 -3.34
C THR A 24 -8.64 5.42 -3.02
N LEU A 25 -9.13 5.18 -1.80
CA LEU A 25 -9.76 3.92 -1.42
C LEU A 25 -11.26 4.15 -1.33
N GLN A 26 -12.05 3.27 -1.95
CA GLN A 26 -13.50 3.30 -1.90
C GLN A 26 -14.00 2.21 -0.97
N TYR A 27 -14.83 2.57 0.01
CA TYR A 27 -15.47 1.62 0.91
C TYR A 27 -16.93 1.41 0.52
N LEU A 28 -17.32 0.15 0.45
CA LEU A 28 -18.68 -0.28 0.13
C LEU A 28 -19.15 -1.33 1.14
N THR A 29 -20.46 -1.49 1.28
CA THR A 29 -21.04 -2.64 1.98
C THR A 29 -20.78 -3.92 1.17
N LEU A 30 -20.99 -5.09 1.78
CA LEU A 30 -20.83 -6.37 1.08
C LEU A 30 -21.82 -6.54 -0.10
N ASP A 31 -22.95 -5.85 -0.08
CA ASP A 31 -23.92 -5.84 -1.17
C ASP A 31 -23.70 -4.68 -2.19
N GLY A 32 -22.59 -3.95 -2.06
CA GLY A 32 -22.14 -3.00 -3.06
C GLY A 32 -22.62 -1.56 -2.87
N LYS A 33 -23.21 -1.21 -1.75
CA LYS A 33 -23.60 0.18 -1.47
C LYS A 33 -22.38 1.00 -1.08
N TYR A 34 -22.20 2.17 -1.68
CA TYR A 34 -21.16 3.12 -1.33
C TYR A 34 -21.27 3.61 0.11
N LEU A 35 -20.14 3.67 0.81
CA LEU A 35 -20.04 4.16 2.19
C LEU A 35 -19.19 5.43 2.30
N GLU A 36 -17.93 5.35 1.88
CA GLU A 36 -17.00 6.47 2.01
C GLU A 36 -15.82 6.37 1.05
N THR A 37 -15.17 7.50 0.82
CA THR A 37 -13.94 7.62 0.05
C THR A 37 -12.82 8.14 0.95
N LEU A 38 -11.68 7.44 0.97
CA LEU A 38 -10.46 7.89 1.61
C LEU A 38 -9.50 8.40 0.54
N SER A 39 -9.01 9.62 0.70
CA SER A 39 -8.08 10.28 -0.23
C SER A 39 -6.65 10.35 0.32
N GLY A 40 -5.70 10.77 -0.53
CA GLY A 40 -4.32 11.02 -0.10
C GLY A 40 -3.36 9.85 -0.34
N TYR A 41 -3.71 8.95 -1.26
CA TYR A 41 -2.87 7.83 -1.68
C TYR A 41 -2.19 8.14 -3.01
N GLY A 42 -1.02 7.57 -3.21
CA GLY A 42 -0.27 7.71 -4.47
C GLY A 42 -0.41 6.48 -5.36
N LEU A 43 -1.47 6.38 -6.16
CA LEU A 43 -1.78 5.21 -6.99
C LEU A 43 -1.85 3.92 -6.16
N PRO A 44 -2.83 3.77 -5.25
CA PRO A 44 -2.96 2.57 -4.43
C PRO A 44 -3.21 1.35 -5.32
N ALA A 45 -2.47 0.27 -5.09
CA ALA A 45 -2.45 -0.87 -6.01
C ALA A 45 -3.19 -2.10 -5.49
N ASN A 46 -3.02 -2.43 -4.22
CA ASN A 46 -3.65 -3.60 -3.61
C ASN A 46 -3.82 -3.40 -2.10
N LEU A 47 -4.26 -4.44 -1.41
CA LEU A 47 -4.59 -4.39 0.01
C LEU A 47 -4.34 -5.75 0.66
N ASP A 48 -3.91 -5.74 1.91
CA ASP A 48 -3.88 -6.89 2.81
C ASP A 48 -4.12 -6.42 4.24
N SER A 49 -4.44 -7.33 5.15
CA SER A 49 -4.66 -6.99 6.54
C SER A 49 -4.02 -7.99 7.50
N TYR A 50 -3.57 -7.48 8.64
CA TYR A 50 -3.02 -8.27 9.73
C TYR A 50 -3.42 -7.64 11.06
N LYS A 51 -4.19 -8.38 11.88
CA LYS A 51 -4.79 -7.85 13.10
C LYS A 51 -5.62 -6.60 12.79
N ASN A 52 -5.34 -5.46 13.41
CA ASN A 52 -6.03 -4.20 13.18
C ASN A 52 -5.38 -3.32 12.10
N LEU A 53 -4.36 -3.81 11.40
CA LEU A 53 -3.65 -3.06 10.37
C LEU A 53 -4.17 -3.39 8.97
N LEU A 54 -4.33 -2.36 8.16
CA LEU A 54 -4.56 -2.47 6.71
C LEU A 54 -3.32 -1.99 5.97
N LEU A 55 -2.84 -2.82 5.05
CA LEU A 55 -1.64 -2.57 4.26
C LEU A 55 -2.04 -2.08 2.87
N VAL A 56 -1.45 -0.97 2.44
CA VAL A 56 -1.75 -0.35 1.15
C VAL A 56 -0.44 -0.07 0.41
N PRO A 57 0.01 -0.95 -0.51
CA PRO A 57 1.10 -0.60 -1.41
C PRO A 57 0.65 0.47 -2.41
N GLU A 58 1.48 1.48 -2.59
CA GLU A 58 1.23 2.60 -3.48
C GLU A 58 2.32 2.67 -4.56
N LEU A 59 1.92 2.72 -5.83
CA LEU A 59 2.87 2.82 -6.95
C LEU A 59 3.71 4.11 -6.89
N HIS A 60 3.25 5.12 -6.16
CA HIS A 60 4.03 6.32 -5.86
C HIS A 60 4.96 6.10 -4.66
N ALA A 61 5.81 5.07 -4.76
CA ALA A 61 7.03 4.89 -3.97
C ALA A 61 6.85 4.81 -2.46
N ARG A 62 5.80 4.18 -1.96
CA ARG A 62 5.64 3.90 -0.53
C ARG A 62 4.65 2.80 -0.23
N VAL A 63 4.71 2.28 0.97
CA VAL A 63 3.71 1.38 1.53
C VAL A 63 3.09 2.03 2.75
N THR A 64 1.78 2.19 2.76
CA THR A 64 1.04 2.82 3.85
C THR A 64 0.40 1.77 4.75
N LEU A 65 0.53 1.94 6.05
CA LEU A 65 -0.20 1.18 7.06
C LEU A 65 -1.28 2.06 7.69
N LEU A 66 -2.51 1.55 7.67
CA LEU A 66 -3.65 2.16 8.36
C LEU A 66 -3.96 1.36 9.61
N GLY A 67 -4.21 2.04 10.71
CA GLY A 67 -4.66 1.48 11.97
C GLY A 67 -6.16 1.66 12.19
N ASP A 68 -6.54 1.81 13.45
CA ASP A 68 -7.94 2.03 13.82
C ASP A 68 -8.49 3.30 13.17
N ASN A 69 -9.77 3.24 12.77
CA ASN A 69 -10.44 4.33 12.06
C ASN A 69 -9.73 4.78 10.78
N ASN A 70 -8.96 3.87 10.15
CA ASN A 70 -8.20 4.13 8.94
C ASN A 70 -7.19 5.29 9.05
N LYS A 71 -6.71 5.55 10.26
CA LYS A 71 -5.63 6.52 10.47
C LYS A 71 -4.31 5.97 9.95
N VAL A 72 -3.54 6.80 9.28
CA VAL A 72 -2.18 6.44 8.87
C VAL A 72 -1.31 6.27 10.12
N VAL A 73 -0.79 5.06 10.33
CA VAL A 73 0.14 4.76 11.43
C VAL A 73 1.59 4.73 10.97
N ALA A 74 1.84 4.42 9.70
CA ALA A 74 3.19 4.45 9.13
C ALA A 74 3.13 4.57 7.60
N ARG A 75 4.17 5.17 7.04
CA ARG A 75 4.53 5.13 5.63
C ARG A 75 5.94 4.59 5.51
N LEU A 76 6.07 3.43 4.89
CA LEU A 76 7.32 2.67 4.87
C LEU A 76 8.00 2.85 3.51
N GLY A 77 9.32 2.98 3.54
CA GLY A 77 10.14 3.10 2.34
C GLY A 77 9.78 4.29 1.45
N ASP A 78 9.20 5.34 2.02
CA ASP A 78 8.68 6.50 1.29
C ASP A 78 9.78 7.23 0.52
N ASP A 79 9.63 7.28 -0.79
CA ASP A 79 10.47 8.06 -1.71
C ASP A 79 9.62 8.79 -2.77
N VAL A 80 8.46 9.26 -2.36
CA VAL A 80 7.58 10.07 -3.23
C VAL A 80 8.34 11.26 -3.79
N GLU A 81 9.19 11.89 -2.99
CA GLU A 81 10.01 13.01 -3.45
C GLU A 81 10.94 12.62 -4.60
N GLY A 82 11.73 11.57 -4.44
CA GLY A 82 12.71 11.14 -5.43
C GLY A 82 12.09 10.54 -6.70
N VAL A 83 11.05 9.75 -6.56
CA VAL A 83 10.42 9.02 -7.68
C VAL A 83 9.40 9.88 -8.42
N VAL A 84 8.53 10.56 -7.70
CA VAL A 84 7.38 11.26 -8.30
C VAL A 84 7.66 12.74 -8.52
N GLN A 85 8.13 13.44 -7.49
CA GLN A 85 8.30 14.90 -7.56
C GLN A 85 9.55 15.32 -8.33
N GLN A 86 10.69 14.73 -8.00
CA GLN A 86 11.98 15.11 -8.61
C GLN A 86 12.41 14.20 -9.76
N LYS A 87 11.77 13.04 -9.93
CA LYS A 87 12.09 12.05 -10.98
C LYS A 87 13.56 11.64 -11.03
N LYS A 88 14.21 11.61 -9.87
CA LYS A 88 15.63 11.20 -9.72
C LYS A 88 15.80 9.68 -9.75
N VAL A 89 14.75 8.95 -9.38
CA VAL A 89 14.75 7.49 -9.33
C VAL A 89 13.84 6.97 -10.43
N ASN A 90 14.34 6.00 -11.19
CA ASN A 90 13.65 5.47 -12.36
C ASN A 90 13.53 3.94 -12.25
N ARG A 91 12.33 3.42 -12.47
CA ARG A 91 12.06 1.98 -12.45
C ARG A 91 12.88 1.18 -13.47
N GLY A 92 13.28 1.79 -14.56
CA GLY A 92 14.07 1.16 -15.62
C GLY A 92 15.58 1.22 -15.38
N LYS A 93 16.04 1.89 -14.31
CA LYS A 93 17.45 2.13 -14.01
C LYS A 93 17.80 1.73 -12.59
N PRO A 94 18.13 0.45 -12.34
CA PRO A 94 18.45 -0.05 -10.99
C PRO A 94 19.52 0.74 -10.25
N GLU A 95 20.47 1.34 -10.99
CA GLU A 95 21.53 2.17 -10.44
C GLU A 95 21.04 3.46 -9.76
N THR A 96 19.79 3.86 -10.02
CA THR A 96 19.19 5.03 -9.39
C THR A 96 18.45 4.69 -8.09
N TRP A 97 18.24 3.40 -7.79
CA TRP A 97 17.44 2.98 -6.65
C TRP A 97 18.18 3.23 -5.33
N VAL A 98 17.43 3.68 -4.32
CA VAL A 98 17.98 4.04 -3.01
C VAL A 98 17.67 2.91 -2.02
N ALA A 99 18.68 2.46 -1.27
CA ALA A 99 18.51 1.43 -0.27
C ALA A 99 17.46 1.85 0.80
N GLY A 100 16.57 0.93 1.16
CA GLY A 100 15.49 1.20 2.11
C GLY A 100 14.32 2.03 1.57
N LYS A 101 14.35 2.37 0.28
CA LYS A 101 13.29 3.12 -0.41
C LYS A 101 12.62 2.28 -1.48
N PHE A 102 11.32 2.50 -1.68
CA PHE A 102 10.57 1.88 -2.76
C PHE A 102 10.52 2.76 -4.00
N VAL A 103 10.28 2.12 -5.14
CA VAL A 103 10.07 2.80 -6.42
C VAL A 103 8.60 2.69 -6.82
N HIS A 104 8.13 1.48 -7.09
CA HIS A 104 6.73 1.23 -7.46
C HIS A 104 6.19 -0.02 -6.77
N PRO A 105 5.87 0.02 -5.48
CA PRO A 105 5.14 -1.07 -4.83
C PRO A 105 3.85 -1.36 -5.57
N HIS A 106 3.68 -2.58 -6.05
CA HIS A 106 2.50 -3.00 -6.80
C HIS A 106 1.63 -3.94 -5.99
N ASP A 107 2.25 -4.79 -5.19
CA ASP A 107 1.55 -5.68 -4.27
C ASP A 107 2.34 -5.83 -2.98
N ALA A 108 1.63 -6.11 -1.89
CA ALA A 108 2.25 -6.38 -0.60
C ALA A 108 1.33 -7.25 0.26
N CYS A 109 1.94 -8.11 1.06
CA CYS A 109 1.20 -8.93 2.01
C CYS A 109 1.93 -9.03 3.35
N PHE A 110 1.19 -9.39 4.39
CA PHE A 110 1.77 -9.79 5.67
C PHE A 110 2.10 -11.29 5.66
N ASP A 111 3.19 -11.67 6.33
CA ASP A 111 3.37 -13.06 6.75
C ASP A 111 2.69 -13.30 8.13
N ASN A 112 2.74 -14.57 8.59
CA ASN A 112 2.07 -14.95 9.85
C ASN A 112 2.64 -14.25 11.09
N ASP A 113 3.84 -13.70 11.02
CA ASP A 113 4.50 -12.99 12.10
C ASP A 113 4.31 -11.45 12.03
N GLY A 114 3.61 -10.97 11.00
CA GLY A 114 3.37 -9.56 10.78
C GLY A 114 4.52 -8.84 10.06
N ASN A 115 5.46 -9.57 9.46
CA ASN A 115 6.40 -8.99 8.53
C ASN A 115 5.69 -8.67 7.21
N ILE A 116 6.21 -7.72 6.46
CA ILE A 116 5.62 -7.28 5.20
C ILE A 116 6.53 -7.69 4.05
N ILE A 117 5.95 -8.36 3.05
CA ILE A 117 6.62 -8.69 1.81
C ILE A 117 6.04 -7.78 0.73
N VAL A 118 6.88 -7.09 -0.01
CA VAL A 118 6.50 -6.12 -1.04
C VAL A 118 7.06 -6.53 -2.38
N ALA A 119 6.20 -6.62 -3.39
CA ALA A 119 6.60 -6.83 -4.78
C ALA A 119 6.49 -5.53 -5.55
N GLU A 120 7.54 -5.16 -6.26
CA GLU A 120 7.61 -3.91 -6.99
C GLU A 120 7.60 -4.10 -8.51
N TRP A 121 6.90 -3.20 -9.18
CA TRP A 121 6.88 -3.11 -10.63
C TRP A 121 8.05 -2.26 -11.13
N VAL A 122 9.21 -2.90 -11.25
CA VAL A 122 10.47 -2.30 -11.73
C VAL A 122 11.11 -3.22 -12.75
N ALA A 123 12.10 -2.73 -13.50
CA ALA A 123 12.65 -3.39 -14.68
C ALA A 123 13.09 -4.85 -14.45
N THR A 124 13.74 -5.13 -13.32
CA THR A 124 14.22 -6.46 -12.96
C THR A 124 13.28 -7.22 -12.03
N GLY A 125 12.17 -6.60 -11.63
CA GLY A 125 11.41 -7.03 -10.48
C GLY A 125 12.22 -6.88 -9.18
N ARG A 126 11.54 -6.55 -8.09
CA ARG A 126 12.16 -6.53 -6.77
C ARG A 126 11.16 -7.01 -5.74
N VAL A 127 11.59 -7.92 -4.87
CA VAL A 127 10.82 -8.35 -3.71
C VAL A 127 11.61 -7.96 -2.46
N SER A 128 10.97 -7.24 -1.58
CA SER A 128 11.56 -6.77 -0.32
C SER A 128 10.79 -7.34 0.87
N ARG A 129 11.50 -7.67 1.94
CA ARG A 129 10.91 -8.05 3.21
C ARG A 129 11.21 -7.00 4.26
N LEU A 130 10.16 -6.44 4.84
CA LEU A 130 10.26 -5.54 5.99
C LEU A 130 10.00 -6.34 7.26
N LYS A 131 11.03 -6.49 8.08
CA LYS A 131 10.93 -7.25 9.32
C LYS A 131 10.28 -6.41 10.41
N LYS A 132 9.27 -6.96 11.06
CA LYS A 132 8.68 -6.37 12.25
C LYS A 132 9.70 -6.46 13.40
N VAL A 133 9.97 -5.35 14.07
CA VAL A 133 10.98 -5.29 15.13
C VAL A 133 10.42 -5.21 16.56
N SER A 134 9.11 -5.18 16.69
CA SER A 134 8.46 -5.31 18.02
C SER A 134 6.96 -5.06 17.94
#